data_df3e429ac0fc21641491906a38e2d601
#
_entry.id   df3e429ac0fc21641491906a38e2d601
#
_cell.length_a   1.000
_cell.length_b   1.000
_cell.length_c   1.000
_cell.angle_alpha   90.00
_cell.angle_beta   90.00
_cell.angle_gamma   90.00
#
_symmetry.space_group_name_H-M   'P 1'
#
loop_
_entity.id
_entity.type
_entity.pdbx_description
1 polymer ?
#
loop_
_entity_poly.entity_id
_entity_poly.type
_entity_poly.pdbx_seq_one_letter_code
_entity_poly.pdbx_strand_id
1 'polypeptide(L)'
;VLSLGFKQTEVFFNTSSELEEPFVKQLRKNADDHGAKVLSVHPFSSALESNCIFAEYERRYDDFIGLYQKHFHAAALLGAKNVVIHGSVAVQKRNMSEEFYFDRFASLVELGKKEGVNVCQENVVRFRSQSVDFLKRMRDYLGDDFHMVFDVKQAIRCGYDPFYVADEFKNEITHIHLSDNTPEVDCMPPGRGTFDFKRLFQMMNDADYKGGYVIEIYSKGYDVMNELAFSKQYLDSIKL
;
A
#
# COMPACT_ATOMS: atom_id res chain seq x y z
N VAL A 1 12.81 -3.67 13.09
CA VAL A 1 12.70 -4.31 11.76
C VAL A 1 14.04 -4.32 11.07
N LEU A 2 14.71 -3.17 10.86
CA LEU A 2 16.00 -3.08 10.15
C LEU A 2 17.10 -3.93 10.81
N SER A 3 17.13 -4.03 12.15
CA SER A 3 18.07 -4.89 12.89
C SER A 3 17.91 -6.38 12.59
N LEU A 4 16.77 -6.81 12.03
CA LEU A 4 16.54 -8.18 11.54
C LEU A 4 17.11 -8.42 10.13
N GLY A 5 17.73 -7.40 9.54
CA GLY A 5 18.36 -7.50 8.22
C GLY A 5 17.41 -7.35 7.04
N PHE A 6 16.19 -6.82 7.23
CA PHE A 6 15.33 -6.43 6.12
C PHE A 6 15.99 -5.33 5.30
N LYS A 7 15.96 -5.48 3.97
CA LYS A 7 16.54 -4.54 3.01
C LYS A 7 15.48 -3.67 2.30
N GLN A 8 14.23 -3.95 2.57
CA GLN A 8 13.07 -3.21 2.06
C GLN A 8 12.10 -2.98 3.21
N THR A 9 11.49 -1.79 3.25
CA THR A 9 10.53 -1.44 4.30
C THR A 9 9.50 -0.44 3.77
N GLU A 10 8.37 -0.40 4.43
CA GLU A 10 7.39 0.68 4.34
C GLU A 10 7.48 1.55 5.60
N VAL A 11 7.21 2.85 5.45
CA VAL A 11 7.09 3.76 6.58
C VAL A 11 5.62 4.11 6.77
N PHE A 12 5.05 3.67 7.89
CA PHE A 12 3.74 4.11 8.35
C PHE A 12 3.92 5.32 9.26
N PHE A 13 3.48 6.49 8.82
CA PHE A 13 3.46 7.68 9.67
C PHE A 13 2.28 7.62 10.65
N ASN A 14 2.49 8.08 11.88
CA ASN A 14 1.47 8.03 12.92
C ASN A 14 0.88 9.41 13.24
N THR A 15 1.61 10.48 12.93
CA THR A 15 1.19 11.85 13.23
C THR A 15 1.74 12.85 12.21
N SER A 16 1.15 14.06 12.17
CA SER A 16 1.62 15.12 11.28
C SER A 16 3.01 15.65 11.65
N SER A 17 3.44 15.56 12.91
CA SER A 17 4.79 15.99 13.32
C SER A 17 5.88 15.06 12.83
N GLU A 18 5.56 13.81 12.52
CA GLU A 18 6.50 12.85 11.90
C GLU A 18 6.78 13.18 10.43
N LEU A 19 5.97 14.03 9.80
CA LEU A 19 6.18 14.49 8.43
C LEU A 19 7.15 15.66 8.33
N GLU A 20 7.60 16.21 9.45
CA GLU A 20 8.58 17.29 9.44
C GLU A 20 9.96 16.77 8.99
N GLU A 21 10.63 17.53 8.14
CA GLU A 21 11.90 17.12 7.50
C GLU A 21 12.96 16.55 8.46
N PRO A 22 13.19 17.11 9.66
CA PRO A 22 14.22 16.56 10.56
C PRO A 22 13.95 15.10 10.95
N PHE A 23 12.68 14.76 11.21
CA PHE A 23 12.28 13.39 11.55
C PHE A 23 12.40 12.47 10.31
N VAL A 24 11.91 12.91 9.16
CA VAL A 24 11.99 12.16 7.90
C VAL A 24 13.44 11.88 7.51
N LYS A 25 14.33 12.89 7.61
CA LYS A 25 15.76 12.75 7.35
C LYS A 25 16.43 11.76 8.31
N GLN A 26 15.99 11.74 9.59
CA GLN A 26 16.50 10.74 10.54
C GLN A 26 16.04 9.31 10.17
N LEU A 27 14.79 9.13 9.73
CA LEU A 27 14.31 7.83 9.24
C LEU A 27 15.11 7.38 8.00
N ARG A 28 15.35 8.29 7.05
CA ARG A 28 16.16 8.02 5.87
C ARG A 28 17.57 7.59 6.26
N LYS A 29 18.21 8.34 7.15
CA LYS A 29 19.54 7.98 7.65
C LYS A 29 19.57 6.60 8.30
N ASN A 30 18.55 6.28 9.11
CA ASN A 30 18.44 4.96 9.73
C ASN A 30 18.34 3.83 8.69
N ALA A 31 17.59 4.04 7.61
CA ALA A 31 17.49 3.08 6.52
C ALA A 31 18.84 2.92 5.81
N ASP A 32 19.50 4.02 5.46
CA ASP A 32 20.81 4.03 4.80
C ASP A 32 21.90 3.35 5.65
N ASP A 33 21.95 3.61 6.96
CA ASP A 33 22.89 3.00 7.90
C ASP A 33 22.75 1.46 7.95
N HIS A 34 21.55 0.93 7.63
CA HIS A 34 21.29 -0.51 7.55
C HIS A 34 21.33 -1.08 6.11
N GLY A 35 21.63 -0.24 5.13
CA GLY A 35 21.61 -0.60 3.71
C GLY A 35 20.21 -1.05 3.25
N ALA A 36 19.17 -0.43 3.79
CA ALA A 36 17.78 -0.69 3.45
C ALA A 36 17.19 0.44 2.61
N LYS A 37 16.15 0.10 1.84
CA LYS A 37 15.38 1.07 1.02
C LYS A 37 13.98 1.20 1.58
N VAL A 38 13.48 2.44 1.69
CA VAL A 38 12.06 2.70 1.89
C VAL A 38 11.38 2.61 0.53
N LEU A 39 10.40 1.73 0.39
CA LEU A 39 9.69 1.47 -0.87
C LEU A 39 8.43 2.31 -0.99
N SER A 40 7.74 2.47 0.13
CA SER A 40 6.44 3.10 0.22
C SER A 40 6.25 3.86 1.53
N VAL A 41 5.30 4.76 1.49
CA VAL A 41 4.81 5.51 2.65
C VAL A 41 3.32 5.22 2.81
N HIS A 42 2.90 4.88 4.02
CA HIS A 42 1.51 4.72 4.38
C HIS A 42 1.05 5.90 5.25
N PRO A 43 0.08 6.73 4.80
CA PRO A 43 -0.44 7.84 5.56
C PRO A 43 -1.24 7.37 6.78
N PHE A 44 -1.03 8.02 7.95
CA PHE A 44 -1.85 7.80 9.14
C PHE A 44 -3.31 8.25 8.97
N SER A 45 -3.56 9.10 7.98
CA SER A 45 -4.86 9.71 7.70
C SER A 45 -5.77 8.88 6.80
N SER A 46 -5.37 7.66 6.40
CA SER A 46 -6.14 6.83 5.47
C SER A 46 -7.59 6.56 5.91
N ALA A 47 -7.84 6.43 7.20
CA ALA A 47 -9.22 6.29 7.74
C ALA A 47 -10.10 7.54 7.54
N LEU A 48 -9.49 8.71 7.29
CA LEU A 48 -10.20 9.99 7.09
C LEU A 48 -10.39 10.33 5.61
N GLU A 49 -9.76 9.63 4.69
CA GLU A 49 -9.81 9.90 3.26
C GLU A 49 -11.24 10.00 2.73
N SER A 50 -12.12 9.09 3.14
CA SER A 50 -13.53 9.08 2.75
C SER A 50 -14.28 10.39 3.06
N ASN A 51 -13.92 11.02 4.17
CA ASN A 51 -14.63 12.21 4.68
C ASN A 51 -13.93 13.52 4.30
N CYS A 52 -12.71 13.43 3.80
CA CYS A 52 -11.87 14.58 3.55
C CYS A 52 -11.51 14.72 2.08
N ILE A 53 -10.81 13.73 1.51
CA ILE A 53 -10.39 13.75 0.10
C ILE A 53 -11.59 13.42 -0.80
N PHE A 54 -12.28 12.32 -0.50
CA PHE A 54 -13.38 11.79 -1.29
C PHE A 54 -14.74 12.26 -0.77
N ALA A 55 -14.87 13.56 -0.46
CA ALA A 55 -16.10 14.18 -0.02
C ALA A 55 -16.38 15.45 -0.82
N GLU A 56 -17.68 15.80 -0.92
CA GLU A 56 -18.14 16.97 -1.68
C GLU A 56 -17.82 18.32 -1.02
N TYR A 57 -17.36 18.33 0.25
CA TYR A 57 -17.08 19.55 0.98
C TYR A 57 -15.67 20.06 0.68
N GLU A 58 -15.58 21.01 -0.26
CA GLU A 58 -14.30 21.51 -0.82
C GLU A 58 -13.29 21.97 0.22
N ARG A 59 -13.71 22.68 1.28
CA ARG A 59 -12.77 23.14 2.31
C ARG A 59 -12.04 22.01 3.03
N ARG A 60 -12.71 20.84 3.22
CA ARG A 60 -12.04 19.66 3.79
C ARG A 60 -11.02 19.10 2.81
N TYR A 61 -11.38 19.07 1.53
CA TYR A 61 -10.47 18.65 0.49
C TYR A 61 -9.23 19.54 0.45
N ASP A 62 -9.38 20.86 0.43
CA ASP A 62 -8.29 21.81 0.40
C ASP A 62 -7.33 21.63 1.59
N ASP A 63 -7.88 21.49 2.82
CA ASP A 63 -7.08 21.26 4.03
C ASP A 63 -6.32 19.93 3.96
N PHE A 64 -6.97 18.85 3.48
CA PHE A 64 -6.37 17.53 3.41
C PHE A 64 -5.36 17.38 2.26
N ILE A 65 -5.54 18.07 1.17
CA ILE A 65 -4.56 18.12 0.08
C ILE A 65 -3.22 18.63 0.60
N GLY A 66 -3.23 19.67 1.45
CA GLY A 66 -2.01 20.17 2.10
C GLY A 66 -1.31 19.12 2.97
N LEU A 67 -2.08 18.24 3.65
CA LEU A 67 -1.53 17.13 4.42
C LEU A 67 -0.92 16.06 3.48
N TYR A 68 -1.60 15.72 2.37
CA TYR A 68 -1.09 14.73 1.42
C TYR A 68 0.15 15.21 0.67
N GLN A 69 0.25 16.50 0.35
CA GLN A 69 1.50 17.09 -0.17
C GLN A 69 2.68 16.85 0.78
N LYS A 70 2.46 16.97 2.10
CA LYS A 70 3.51 16.63 3.09
C LYS A 70 3.88 15.15 3.06
N HIS A 71 2.93 14.22 2.88
CA HIS A 71 3.23 12.80 2.74
C HIS A 71 4.03 12.52 1.47
N PHE A 72 3.67 13.15 0.34
CA PHE A 72 4.41 12.98 -0.93
C PHE A 72 5.82 13.53 -0.81
N HIS A 73 5.99 14.71 -0.21
CA HIS A 73 7.31 15.27 0.06
C HIS A 73 8.15 14.38 1.01
N ALA A 74 7.55 13.88 2.08
CA ALA A 74 8.22 12.94 2.99
C ALA A 74 8.63 11.64 2.27
N ALA A 75 7.77 11.10 1.39
CA ALA A 75 8.10 9.94 0.57
C ALA A 75 9.31 10.22 -0.34
N ALA A 76 9.33 11.38 -1.01
CA ALA A 76 10.46 11.80 -1.85
C ALA A 76 11.76 11.90 -1.05
N LEU A 77 11.75 12.52 0.14
CA LEU A 77 12.89 12.61 1.04
C LEU A 77 13.39 11.24 1.51
N LEU A 78 12.49 10.29 1.76
CA LEU A 78 12.81 8.90 2.09
C LEU A 78 13.36 8.12 0.89
N GLY A 79 13.19 8.63 -0.33
CA GLY A 79 13.48 7.92 -1.57
C GLY A 79 12.46 6.83 -1.89
N ALA A 80 11.31 6.84 -1.23
CA ALA A 80 10.18 5.98 -1.53
C ALA A 80 9.55 6.36 -2.88
N LYS A 81 9.02 5.37 -3.58
CA LYS A 81 8.39 5.58 -4.87
C LYS A 81 6.87 5.53 -4.81
N ASN A 82 6.30 4.98 -3.76
CA ASN A 82 4.87 4.73 -3.64
C ASN A 82 4.29 5.38 -2.39
N VAL A 83 3.10 5.95 -2.50
CA VAL A 83 2.28 6.40 -1.36
C VAL A 83 0.94 5.68 -1.43
N VAL A 84 0.59 4.98 -0.35
CA VAL A 84 -0.59 4.11 -0.28
C VAL A 84 -1.85 4.92 -0.01
N ILE A 85 -2.90 4.69 -0.78
CA ILE A 85 -4.22 5.32 -0.61
C ILE A 85 -5.28 4.23 -0.45
N HIS A 86 -6.05 4.29 0.64
CA HIS A 86 -7.21 3.42 0.84
C HIS A 86 -8.43 3.92 0.06
N GLY A 87 -8.63 5.23 0.03
CA GLY A 87 -9.70 5.88 -0.69
C GLY A 87 -11.00 6.01 0.12
N SER A 88 -12.13 5.84 -0.55
CA SER A 88 -13.44 6.00 0.05
C SER A 88 -14.07 4.67 0.43
N VAL A 89 -14.73 4.62 1.59
CA VAL A 89 -15.55 3.47 1.99
C VAL A 89 -16.65 3.16 0.96
N ALA A 90 -16.94 1.87 0.78
CA ALA A 90 -17.89 1.40 -0.23
C ALA A 90 -19.33 1.86 0.04
N VAL A 91 -19.72 1.92 1.32
CA VAL A 91 -21.06 2.33 1.73
C VAL A 91 -20.98 3.72 2.36
N GLN A 92 -21.37 4.73 1.58
CA GLN A 92 -21.53 6.11 2.08
C GLN A 92 -23.01 6.49 2.11
N LYS A 93 -23.37 7.41 3.03
CA LYS A 93 -24.74 7.98 3.10
C LYS A 93 -25.11 8.80 1.86
N ARG A 94 -24.15 9.25 1.08
CA ARG A 94 -24.33 9.96 -0.20
C ARG A 94 -23.69 9.15 -1.31
N ASN A 95 -24.43 9.00 -2.41
CA ASN A 95 -23.91 8.34 -3.62
C ASN A 95 -22.91 9.28 -4.33
N MET A 96 -21.66 9.14 -3.98
CA MET A 96 -20.58 9.72 -4.76
C MET A 96 -20.45 8.94 -6.09
N SER A 97 -20.42 9.64 -7.22
CA SER A 97 -20.15 9.00 -8.51
C SER A 97 -18.73 8.43 -8.57
N GLU A 98 -18.50 7.47 -9.45
CA GLU A 98 -17.15 6.95 -9.67
C GLU A 98 -16.26 7.99 -10.33
N GLU A 99 -16.80 8.77 -11.26
CA GLU A 99 -16.09 9.87 -11.92
C GLU A 99 -15.56 10.89 -10.89
N PHE A 100 -16.40 11.32 -9.94
CA PHE A 100 -15.93 12.22 -8.88
C PHE A 100 -14.78 11.60 -8.05
N TYR A 101 -14.88 10.31 -7.74
CA TYR A 101 -13.79 9.62 -7.05
C TYR A 101 -12.52 9.61 -7.88
N PHE A 102 -12.63 9.28 -9.17
CA PHE A 102 -11.47 9.21 -10.08
C PHE A 102 -10.84 10.58 -10.30
N ASP A 103 -11.62 11.64 -10.43
CA ASP A 103 -11.14 13.02 -10.51
C ASP A 103 -10.33 13.42 -9.27
N ARG A 104 -10.85 13.08 -8.07
CA ARG A 104 -10.15 13.33 -6.81
C ARG A 104 -8.84 12.55 -6.72
N PHE A 105 -8.86 11.29 -7.15
CA PHE A 105 -7.66 10.46 -7.17
C PHE A 105 -6.64 10.99 -8.21
N ALA A 106 -7.07 11.36 -9.40
CA ALA A 106 -6.23 11.99 -10.42
C ALA A 106 -5.55 13.26 -9.89
N SER A 107 -6.28 14.06 -9.11
CA SER A 107 -5.71 15.25 -8.46
C SER A 107 -4.58 14.91 -7.47
N LEU A 108 -4.70 13.80 -6.72
CA LEU A 108 -3.61 13.30 -5.87
C LEU A 108 -2.43 12.82 -6.71
N VAL A 109 -2.70 12.11 -7.82
CA VAL A 109 -1.65 11.65 -8.75
C VAL A 109 -0.82 12.82 -9.28
N GLU A 110 -1.48 13.89 -9.71
CA GLU A 110 -0.78 15.10 -10.20
C GLU A 110 0.09 15.77 -9.13
N LEU A 111 -0.32 15.69 -7.86
CA LEU A 111 0.50 16.19 -6.75
C LEU A 111 1.67 15.24 -6.46
N GLY A 112 1.45 13.93 -6.49
CA GLY A 112 2.51 12.93 -6.32
C GLY A 112 3.59 13.04 -7.40
N LYS A 113 3.19 13.25 -8.67
CA LYS A 113 4.11 13.45 -9.79
C LYS A 113 5.07 14.63 -9.57
N LYS A 114 4.63 15.72 -8.94
CA LYS A 114 5.48 16.88 -8.63
C LYS A 114 6.62 16.53 -7.69
N GLU A 115 6.43 15.55 -6.82
CA GLU A 115 7.43 15.03 -5.89
C GLU A 115 8.15 13.77 -6.44
N GLY A 116 7.77 13.29 -7.62
CA GLY A 116 8.35 12.09 -8.25
C GLY A 116 7.96 10.79 -7.57
N VAL A 117 6.74 10.74 -7.01
CA VAL A 117 6.18 9.56 -6.32
C VAL A 117 4.86 9.12 -6.98
N ASN A 118 4.63 7.81 -7.00
CA ASN A 118 3.37 7.21 -7.43
C ASN A 118 2.34 7.29 -6.30
N VAL A 119 1.12 7.63 -6.65
CA VAL A 119 -0.03 7.52 -5.76
C VAL A 119 -0.73 6.21 -6.08
N CYS A 120 -0.77 5.28 -5.13
CA CYS A 120 -1.16 3.91 -5.38
C CYS A 120 -2.44 3.56 -4.65
N GLN A 121 -3.44 3.06 -5.38
CA GLN A 121 -4.68 2.55 -4.79
C GLN A 121 -4.45 1.17 -4.20
N GLU A 122 -4.75 0.97 -2.91
CA GLU A 122 -4.76 -0.35 -2.29
C GLU A 122 -6.14 -1.01 -2.41
N ASN A 123 -6.19 -2.34 -2.59
CA ASN A 123 -7.42 -3.15 -2.62
C ASN A 123 -7.92 -3.42 -1.19
N VAL A 124 -8.69 -2.51 -0.61
CA VAL A 124 -9.06 -2.56 0.81
C VAL A 124 -10.50 -2.99 1.01
N VAL A 125 -10.73 -4.01 1.85
CA VAL A 125 -12.08 -4.47 2.25
C VAL A 125 -12.87 -3.32 2.89
N ARG A 126 -14.18 -3.23 2.57
CA ARG A 126 -15.10 -2.15 2.96
C ARG A 126 -14.87 -0.80 2.28
N PHE A 127 -13.82 -0.66 1.48
CA PHE A 127 -13.59 0.50 0.61
C PHE A 127 -14.09 0.22 -0.81
N ARG A 128 -14.19 1.23 -1.66
CA ARG A 128 -14.60 1.04 -3.06
C ARG A 128 -13.64 0.11 -3.80
N SER A 129 -12.37 0.20 -3.46
CA SER A 129 -11.29 -0.63 -3.99
C SER A 129 -11.37 -2.12 -3.61
N GLN A 130 -12.35 -2.52 -2.78
CA GLN A 130 -12.66 -3.94 -2.59
C GLN A 130 -13.16 -4.62 -3.86
N SER A 131 -13.73 -3.88 -4.80
CA SER A 131 -14.30 -4.40 -6.05
C SER A 131 -13.26 -4.38 -7.17
N VAL A 132 -12.96 -5.56 -7.72
CA VAL A 132 -12.10 -5.69 -8.91
C VAL A 132 -12.67 -4.90 -10.09
N ASP A 133 -13.99 -4.91 -10.30
CA ASP A 133 -14.62 -4.16 -11.39
C ASP A 133 -14.50 -2.65 -11.21
N PHE A 134 -14.53 -2.17 -9.97
CA PHE A 134 -14.26 -0.74 -9.68
C PHE A 134 -12.80 -0.39 -10.02
N LEU A 135 -11.85 -1.22 -9.61
CA LEU A 135 -10.42 -1.02 -9.92
C LEU A 135 -10.15 -1.05 -11.43
N LYS A 136 -10.83 -1.92 -12.19
CA LYS A 136 -10.75 -1.95 -13.66
C LYS A 136 -11.21 -0.63 -14.28
N ARG A 137 -12.38 -0.12 -13.86
CA ARG A 137 -12.87 1.17 -14.37
C ARG A 137 -11.97 2.33 -13.97
N MET A 138 -11.37 2.28 -12.76
CA MET A 138 -10.38 3.25 -12.32
C MET A 138 -9.12 3.21 -13.18
N ARG A 139 -8.62 2.01 -13.51
CA ARG A 139 -7.51 1.80 -14.45
C ARG A 139 -7.82 2.38 -15.82
N ASP A 140 -9.01 2.07 -16.36
CA ASP A 140 -9.43 2.55 -17.67
C ASP A 140 -9.55 4.09 -17.71
N TYR A 141 -9.92 4.71 -16.57
CA TYR A 141 -10.04 6.16 -16.44
C TYR A 141 -8.67 6.86 -16.30
N LEU A 142 -7.76 6.32 -15.49
CA LEU A 142 -6.46 6.93 -15.18
C LEU A 142 -5.37 6.55 -16.20
N GLY A 143 -5.54 5.45 -16.94
CA GLY A 143 -4.54 4.97 -17.89
C GLY A 143 -3.21 4.64 -17.22
N ASP A 144 -2.12 5.16 -17.78
CA ASP A 144 -0.75 4.93 -17.29
C ASP A 144 -0.50 5.52 -15.88
N ASP A 145 -1.41 6.33 -15.38
CA ASP A 145 -1.34 6.94 -14.05
C ASP A 145 -1.95 6.05 -12.95
N PHE A 146 -2.58 4.93 -13.32
CA PHE A 146 -3.10 3.98 -12.36
C PHE A 146 -2.00 3.09 -11.81
N HIS A 147 -1.71 3.24 -10.53
CA HIS A 147 -0.79 2.38 -9.79
C HIS A 147 -1.52 1.71 -8.63
N MET A 148 -1.17 0.45 -8.37
CA MET A 148 -1.82 -0.36 -7.36
C MET A 148 -0.83 -0.87 -6.32
N VAL A 149 -1.25 -0.81 -5.04
CA VAL A 149 -0.71 -1.65 -3.98
C VAL A 149 -1.60 -2.88 -3.88
N PHE A 150 -1.02 -4.04 -4.10
CA PHE A 150 -1.73 -5.30 -3.95
C PHE A 150 -1.49 -5.89 -2.56
N ASP A 151 -2.56 -6.01 -1.79
CA ASP A 151 -2.55 -6.66 -0.47
C ASP A 151 -3.26 -8.01 -0.54
N VAL A 152 -2.50 -9.08 -0.24
CA VAL A 152 -2.98 -10.47 -0.26
C VAL A 152 -4.14 -10.68 0.72
N LYS A 153 -4.00 -10.19 1.95
CA LYS A 153 -5.00 -10.30 3.02
C LYS A 153 -6.31 -9.61 2.62
N GLN A 154 -6.21 -8.45 1.99
CA GLN A 154 -7.38 -7.70 1.56
C GLN A 154 -8.12 -8.39 0.41
N ALA A 155 -7.41 -8.99 -0.54
CA ALA A 155 -8.03 -9.77 -1.62
C ALA A 155 -8.87 -10.94 -1.04
N ILE A 156 -8.30 -11.68 -0.08
CA ILE A 156 -8.98 -12.78 0.63
C ILE A 156 -10.25 -12.26 1.35
N ARG A 157 -10.13 -11.17 2.10
CA ARG A 157 -11.25 -10.55 2.83
C ARG A 157 -12.37 -10.06 1.92
N CYS A 158 -12.02 -9.67 0.69
CA CYS A 158 -12.98 -9.27 -0.34
C CYS A 158 -13.62 -10.48 -1.04
N GLY A 159 -13.19 -11.71 -0.72
CA GLY A 159 -13.71 -12.94 -1.32
C GLY A 159 -13.13 -13.28 -2.68
N TYR A 160 -12.02 -12.67 -3.06
CA TYR A 160 -11.32 -12.98 -4.32
C TYR A 160 -10.18 -13.96 -4.10
N ASP A 161 -9.89 -14.76 -5.13
CA ASP A 161 -8.61 -15.45 -5.24
C ASP A 161 -7.49 -14.42 -5.41
N PRO A 162 -6.51 -14.35 -4.50
CA PRO A 162 -5.40 -13.40 -4.60
C PRO A 162 -4.62 -13.51 -5.91
N PHE A 163 -4.51 -14.72 -6.47
CA PHE A 163 -3.83 -14.94 -7.76
C PHE A 163 -4.60 -14.36 -8.93
N TYR A 164 -5.94 -14.40 -8.87
CA TYR A 164 -6.76 -13.72 -9.87
C TYR A 164 -6.56 -12.20 -9.84
N VAL A 165 -6.55 -11.60 -8.65
CA VAL A 165 -6.35 -10.15 -8.51
C VAL A 165 -4.94 -9.77 -8.98
N ALA A 166 -3.93 -10.54 -8.58
CA ALA A 166 -2.54 -10.30 -8.97
C ALA A 166 -2.36 -10.41 -10.50
N ASP A 167 -2.98 -11.40 -11.16
CA ASP A 167 -2.89 -11.58 -12.63
C ASP A 167 -3.61 -10.45 -13.37
N GLU A 168 -4.79 -10.03 -12.88
CA GLU A 168 -5.58 -8.96 -13.51
C GLU A 168 -4.85 -7.60 -13.50
N PHE A 169 -4.06 -7.32 -12.45
CA PHE A 169 -3.39 -6.02 -12.27
C PHE A 169 -1.86 -6.11 -12.25
N LYS A 170 -1.27 -7.20 -12.76
CA LYS A 170 0.18 -7.46 -12.71
C LYS A 170 1.05 -6.35 -13.31
N ASN A 171 0.51 -5.59 -14.27
CA ASN A 171 1.23 -4.50 -14.93
C ASN A 171 1.14 -3.17 -14.15
N GLU A 172 0.11 -3.00 -13.34
CA GLU A 172 -0.17 -1.79 -12.56
C GLU A 172 0.29 -1.91 -11.10
N ILE A 173 0.56 -3.14 -10.63
CA ILE A 173 1.06 -3.37 -9.27
C ILE A 173 2.49 -2.84 -9.15
N THR A 174 2.69 -1.87 -8.26
CA THR A 174 4.00 -1.28 -7.96
C THR A 174 4.54 -1.68 -6.60
N HIS A 175 3.67 -2.19 -5.72
CA HIS A 175 4.02 -2.61 -4.36
C HIS A 175 3.09 -3.73 -3.88
N ILE A 176 3.62 -4.66 -3.08
CA ILE A 176 2.86 -5.82 -2.59
C ILE A 176 2.99 -5.95 -1.09
N HIS A 177 1.84 -6.04 -0.41
CA HIS A 177 1.74 -6.39 1.00
C HIS A 177 1.50 -7.88 1.16
N LEU A 178 2.43 -8.55 1.86
CA LEU A 178 2.42 -9.98 2.11
C LEU A 178 1.88 -10.31 3.49
N SER A 179 0.95 -11.22 3.54
CA SER A 179 0.54 -11.94 4.74
C SER A 179 0.18 -13.37 4.37
N ASP A 180 0.25 -14.27 5.33
CA ASP A 180 -0.20 -15.65 5.17
C ASP A 180 -1.62 -15.83 5.66
N ASN A 181 -2.24 -16.97 5.37
CA ASN A 181 -3.60 -17.29 5.78
C ASN A 181 -3.83 -18.81 5.85
N THR A 182 -4.85 -19.19 6.60
CA THR A 182 -5.54 -20.47 6.50
C THR A 182 -7.02 -20.23 6.16
N PRO A 183 -7.84 -21.26 5.93
CA PRO A 183 -9.27 -21.06 5.77
C PRO A 183 -9.95 -20.35 6.94
N GLU A 184 -9.40 -20.47 8.16
CA GLU A 184 -9.98 -19.96 9.41
C GLU A 184 -9.40 -18.61 9.84
N VAL A 185 -8.16 -18.29 9.40
CA VAL A 185 -7.42 -17.10 9.85
C VAL A 185 -6.81 -16.39 8.68
N ASP A 186 -7.15 -15.13 8.51
CA ASP A 186 -6.47 -14.22 7.61
C ASP A 186 -5.33 -13.46 8.34
N CYS A 187 -4.41 -12.89 7.62
CA CYS A 187 -3.36 -12.04 8.18
C CYS A 187 -2.44 -12.74 9.21
N MET A 188 -1.79 -13.80 8.75
CA MET A 188 -0.76 -14.51 9.51
C MET A 188 0.65 -14.12 9.04
N PRO A 189 1.68 -14.31 9.88
CA PRO A 189 3.07 -14.20 9.44
C PRO A 189 3.37 -15.17 8.28
N PRO A 190 4.05 -14.76 7.21
CA PRO A 190 4.45 -15.65 6.13
C PRO A 190 5.19 -16.91 6.61
N GLY A 191 4.75 -18.07 6.12
CA GLY A 191 5.24 -19.38 6.54
C GLY A 191 4.50 -20.00 7.72
N ARG A 192 3.45 -19.34 8.23
CA ARG A 192 2.58 -19.88 9.30
C ARG A 192 1.22 -20.37 8.78
N GLY A 193 0.92 -20.12 7.52
CA GLY A 193 -0.31 -20.55 6.87
C GLY A 193 -0.04 -21.43 5.66
N THR A 194 -0.90 -21.29 4.66
CA THR A 194 -0.92 -22.15 3.46
C THR A 194 -0.87 -21.37 2.15
N PHE A 195 -0.63 -20.05 2.19
CA PHE A 195 -0.57 -19.24 1.00
C PHE A 195 0.65 -19.60 0.14
N ASP A 196 0.43 -19.79 -1.16
CA ASP A 196 1.50 -20.16 -2.10
C ASP A 196 2.30 -18.92 -2.56
N PHE A 197 3.21 -18.44 -1.71
CA PHE A 197 4.10 -17.32 -2.02
C PHE A 197 5.00 -17.62 -3.23
N LYS A 198 5.41 -18.89 -3.43
CA LYS A 198 6.25 -19.25 -4.57
C LYS A 198 5.53 -19.02 -5.88
N ARG A 199 4.25 -19.41 -5.95
CA ARG A 199 3.38 -19.13 -7.10
C ARG A 199 3.23 -17.63 -7.36
N LEU A 200 3.00 -16.83 -6.29
CA LEU A 200 2.90 -15.38 -6.42
C LEU A 200 4.20 -14.78 -6.96
N PHE A 201 5.34 -15.15 -6.40
CA PHE A 201 6.64 -14.64 -6.84
C PHE A 201 6.95 -15.02 -8.29
N GLN A 202 6.64 -16.26 -8.69
CA GLN A 202 6.80 -16.69 -10.10
C GLN A 202 5.92 -15.87 -11.02
N MET A 203 4.64 -15.70 -10.69
CA MET A 203 3.69 -14.90 -11.49
C MET A 203 4.16 -13.45 -11.67
N MET A 204 4.62 -12.82 -10.59
CA MET A 204 5.10 -11.45 -10.65
C MET A 204 6.44 -11.31 -11.38
N ASN A 205 7.32 -12.33 -11.25
CA ASN A 205 8.56 -12.38 -12.01
C ASN A 205 8.30 -12.56 -13.53
N ASP A 206 7.37 -13.41 -13.90
CA ASP A 206 6.95 -13.61 -15.30
C ASP A 206 6.34 -12.33 -15.92
N ALA A 207 5.74 -11.48 -15.09
CA ALA A 207 5.24 -10.16 -15.47
C ALA A 207 6.31 -9.04 -15.42
N ASP A 208 7.58 -9.38 -15.23
CA ASP A 208 8.70 -8.43 -15.10
C ASP A 208 8.53 -7.42 -13.97
N TYR A 209 7.86 -7.80 -12.87
CA TYR A 209 7.62 -6.95 -11.71
C TYR A 209 8.92 -6.43 -11.09
N LYS A 210 9.04 -5.11 -10.94
CA LYS A 210 10.22 -4.43 -10.38
C LYS A 210 9.98 -3.79 -9.00
N GLY A 211 8.77 -3.90 -8.49
CA GLY A 211 8.41 -3.38 -7.17
C GLY A 211 8.95 -4.23 -6.03
N GLY A 212 8.51 -3.92 -4.83
CA GLY A 212 8.95 -4.63 -3.64
C GLY A 212 7.83 -5.37 -2.92
N TYR A 213 8.25 -6.16 -1.96
CA TYR A 213 7.38 -6.94 -1.09
C TYR A 213 7.59 -6.52 0.36
N VAL A 214 6.52 -6.18 1.07
CA VAL A 214 6.55 -5.85 2.50
C VAL A 214 5.62 -6.81 3.25
N ILE A 215 6.09 -7.33 4.38
CA ILE A 215 5.24 -8.12 5.28
C ILE A 215 4.35 -7.14 6.04
N GLU A 216 3.03 -7.26 5.86
CA GLU A 216 2.05 -6.47 6.59
C GLU A 216 1.14 -7.37 7.43
N ILE A 217 1.42 -7.38 8.73
CA ILE A 217 0.69 -8.16 9.72
C ILE A 217 0.35 -7.31 10.95
N TYR A 218 -0.69 -7.71 11.68
CA TYR A 218 -1.06 -7.05 12.92
C TYR A 218 -0.27 -7.61 14.10
N SER A 219 0.17 -6.74 15.02
CA SER A 219 0.97 -7.13 16.19
C SER A 219 0.21 -7.90 17.25
N LYS A 220 -1.12 -7.97 17.17
CA LYS A 220 -1.95 -8.59 18.20
C LYS A 220 -1.81 -10.13 18.18
N GLY A 221 -1.25 -10.68 19.25
CA GLY A 221 -1.16 -12.14 19.46
C GLY A 221 0.14 -12.77 18.98
N TYR A 222 1.12 -11.99 18.52
CA TYR A 222 2.44 -12.48 18.08
C TYR A 222 3.58 -11.79 18.83
N ASP A 223 4.68 -12.51 19.05
CA ASP A 223 5.98 -11.87 19.25
C ASP A 223 6.47 -11.37 17.89
N VAL A 224 6.11 -10.12 17.57
CA VAL A 224 6.29 -9.54 16.24
C VAL A 224 7.73 -9.67 15.74
N MET A 225 8.73 -9.48 16.60
CA MET A 225 10.12 -9.51 16.17
C MET A 225 10.57 -10.93 15.80
N ASN A 226 10.23 -11.94 16.60
CA ASN A 226 10.54 -13.32 16.31
C ASN A 226 9.78 -13.83 15.07
N GLU A 227 8.51 -13.50 14.95
CA GLU A 227 7.71 -13.88 13.76
C GLU A 227 8.22 -13.22 12.48
N LEU A 228 8.60 -11.93 12.53
CA LEU A 228 9.19 -11.27 11.37
C LEU A 228 10.55 -11.89 10.98
N ALA A 229 11.38 -12.27 11.95
CA ALA A 229 12.65 -12.95 11.67
C ALA A 229 12.42 -14.32 11.00
N PHE A 230 11.46 -15.09 11.51
CA PHE A 230 11.05 -16.36 10.91
C PHE A 230 10.50 -16.16 9.48
N SER A 231 9.54 -15.25 9.31
CA SER A 231 8.93 -14.98 8.01
C SER A 231 9.97 -14.53 6.97
N LYS A 232 10.94 -13.71 7.39
CA LYS A 232 12.04 -13.32 6.51
C LYS A 232 12.84 -14.54 6.03
N GLN A 233 13.25 -15.42 6.95
CA GLN A 233 14.01 -16.63 6.60
C GLN A 233 13.19 -17.53 5.65
N TYR A 234 11.91 -17.71 5.94
CA TYR A 234 11.01 -18.49 5.09
C TYR A 234 10.92 -17.90 3.68
N LEU A 235 10.60 -16.60 3.54
CA LEU A 235 10.48 -15.95 2.24
C LEU A 235 11.80 -15.93 1.47
N ASP A 236 12.94 -15.70 2.13
CA ASP A 236 14.25 -15.76 1.51
C ASP A 236 14.58 -17.17 0.97
N SER A 237 14.06 -18.22 1.62
CA SER A 237 14.29 -19.61 1.18
C SER A 237 13.51 -20.03 -0.06
N ILE A 238 12.42 -19.32 -0.38
CA ILE A 238 11.52 -19.63 -1.51
C ILE A 238 11.56 -18.58 -2.62
N LYS A 239 12.29 -17.47 -2.41
CA LYS A 239 12.43 -16.40 -3.41
C LYS A 239 13.21 -16.95 -4.61
N LEU A 240 12.69 -16.68 -5.81
CA LEU A 240 13.24 -17.12 -7.08
C LEU A 240 14.41 -16.23 -7.55
#